data_ea86ccbf9c1fdb433390ec0f542af038
#
_entry.id   ea86ccbf9c1fdb433390ec0f542af038
#
_cell.length_a   1.000
_cell.length_b   1.000
_cell.length_c   1.000
_cell.angle_alpha   90.00
_cell.angle_beta   90.00
_cell.angle_gamma   90.00
#
_symmetry.space_group_name_H-M   'P 1'
#
loop_
_entity.id
_entity.type
_entity.pdbx_description
1 polymer ?
#
loop_
_entity_poly.entity_id
_entity_poly.type
_entity_poly.pdbx_seq_one_letter_code
_entity_poly.pdbx_strand_id
1 'polypeptide(L)'
;MISLLQELFSYTFIVRAIIVGILVSLCAALLGVNLVLKRYSMIGIGLSNVGFGALSLSMILGFSTLQLSIPIVAIASILLLRLSENSKIKGDAAIALISSVSLAVGIIAITVKTGINTDVCNYMFGSILAMSKSDVYISIAVSIVVIALYILFYNKIFLVTFDENYARAVGINAEFYNMLISILTSLIIVLGMRMMGAMLISSLIIFPALTSMRIFNTFKGVIISSAVLSVFCFFIGIVASFQLEYPTGACIVMVNLAMLLIFTIIGKFLR
;
A
#
# COMPACT_ATOMS: atom_id res chain seq x y z
N MET A 1 12.44 -4.10 -27.64
CA MET A 1 11.83 -3.26 -26.62
C MET A 1 10.52 -2.63 -27.09
N ILE A 2 10.45 -2.00 -28.27
CA ILE A 2 9.22 -1.41 -28.84
C ILE A 2 8.20 -2.49 -29.18
N SER A 3 8.60 -3.61 -29.76
CA SER A 3 7.75 -4.78 -30.05
C SER A 3 7.15 -5.40 -28.80
N LEU A 4 7.92 -5.50 -27.71
CA LEU A 4 7.45 -6.00 -26.41
C LEU A 4 6.42 -5.07 -25.77
N LEU A 5 6.60 -3.76 -25.89
CA LEU A 5 5.60 -2.80 -25.41
C LEU A 5 4.32 -2.88 -26.24
N GLN A 6 4.41 -3.07 -27.55
CA GLN A 6 3.24 -3.28 -28.40
C GLN A 6 2.50 -4.58 -28.07
N GLU A 7 3.19 -5.66 -27.76
CA GLU A 7 2.58 -6.90 -27.26
C GLU A 7 1.89 -6.70 -25.91
N LEU A 8 2.55 -6.07 -24.94
CA LEU A 8 1.97 -5.74 -23.63
C LEU A 8 0.67 -4.92 -23.75
N PHE A 9 0.65 -3.90 -24.61
CA PHE A 9 -0.52 -3.05 -24.81
C PHE A 9 -1.63 -3.68 -25.68
N SER A 10 -1.37 -4.79 -26.37
CA SER A 10 -2.38 -5.51 -27.14
C SER A 10 -3.39 -6.25 -26.24
N TYR A 11 -2.98 -6.61 -25.03
CA TYR A 11 -3.84 -7.31 -24.09
C TYR A 11 -4.63 -6.33 -23.19
N THR A 12 -5.93 -6.25 -23.39
CA THR A 12 -6.81 -5.31 -22.66
C THR A 12 -6.80 -5.49 -21.13
N PHE A 13 -6.52 -6.71 -20.63
CA PHE A 13 -6.41 -6.96 -19.21
C PHE A 13 -5.11 -6.37 -18.61
N ILE A 14 -4.01 -6.40 -19.36
CA ILE A 14 -2.73 -5.81 -18.94
C ILE A 14 -2.85 -4.28 -18.87
N VAL A 15 -3.48 -3.66 -19.86
CA VAL A 15 -3.70 -2.20 -19.87
C VAL A 15 -4.50 -1.76 -18.64
N ARG A 16 -5.58 -2.50 -18.29
CA ARG A 16 -6.35 -2.21 -17.08
C ARG A 16 -5.51 -2.36 -15.81
N ALA A 17 -4.74 -3.43 -15.73
CA ALA A 17 -3.84 -3.69 -14.61
C ALA A 17 -2.78 -2.59 -14.45
N ILE A 18 -2.21 -2.09 -15.55
CA ILE A 18 -1.23 -1.00 -15.52
C ILE A 18 -1.89 0.29 -15.03
N ILE A 19 -3.06 0.67 -15.54
CA ILE A 19 -3.75 1.90 -15.15
C ILE A 19 -4.06 1.89 -13.66
N VAL A 20 -4.70 0.82 -13.18
CA VAL A 20 -5.05 0.72 -11.75
C VAL A 20 -3.80 0.62 -10.89
N GLY A 21 -2.80 -0.13 -11.35
CA GLY A 21 -1.55 -0.28 -10.64
C GLY A 21 -0.78 1.04 -10.46
N ILE A 22 -0.73 1.86 -11.49
CA ILE A 22 -0.15 3.22 -11.41
C ILE A 22 -0.92 4.08 -10.41
N LEU A 23 -2.25 4.07 -10.44
CA LEU A 23 -3.06 4.84 -9.50
C LEU A 23 -2.87 4.37 -8.06
N VAL A 24 -2.91 3.06 -7.82
CA VAL A 24 -2.72 2.49 -6.49
C VAL A 24 -1.29 2.74 -5.98
N SER A 25 -0.27 2.58 -6.82
CA SER A 25 1.12 2.82 -6.44
C SER A 25 1.36 4.29 -6.09
N LEU A 26 0.76 5.21 -6.83
CA LEU A 26 0.80 6.64 -6.56
C LEU A 26 0.13 6.96 -5.21
N CYS A 27 -1.08 6.45 -4.96
CA CYS A 27 -1.76 6.62 -3.68
C CYS A 27 -0.97 6.03 -2.51
N ALA A 28 -0.42 4.83 -2.69
CA ALA A 28 0.41 4.15 -1.69
C ALA A 28 1.65 4.98 -1.33
N ALA A 29 2.32 5.56 -2.32
CA ALA A 29 3.48 6.41 -2.11
C ALA A 29 3.13 7.71 -1.38
N LEU A 30 2.04 8.38 -1.77
CA LEU A 30 1.58 9.61 -1.11
C LEU A 30 1.26 9.40 0.37
N LEU A 31 0.50 8.35 0.68
CA LEU A 31 0.14 8.01 2.06
C LEU A 31 1.35 7.46 2.83
N GLY A 32 2.21 6.71 2.16
CA GLY A 32 3.42 6.13 2.71
C GLY A 32 4.40 7.16 3.26
N VAL A 33 4.55 8.31 2.60
CA VAL A 33 5.40 9.42 3.11
C VAL A 33 4.97 9.84 4.50
N ASN A 34 3.67 10.00 4.74
CA ASN A 34 3.16 10.41 6.06
C ASN A 34 3.36 9.32 7.11
N LEU A 35 3.11 8.05 6.75
CA LEU A 35 3.31 6.92 7.67
C LEU A 35 4.78 6.76 8.07
N VAL A 36 5.69 6.90 7.11
CA VAL A 36 7.13 6.78 7.37
C VAL A 36 7.63 7.94 8.23
N LEU A 37 7.23 9.19 7.95
CA LEU A 37 7.59 10.37 8.73
C LEU A 37 7.09 10.29 10.18
N LYS A 38 5.89 9.76 10.39
CA LYS A 38 5.32 9.53 11.72
C LYS A 38 5.87 8.27 12.43
N ARG A 39 6.78 7.54 11.80
CA ARG A 39 7.32 6.26 12.29
C ARG A 39 6.25 5.14 12.43
N TYR A 40 5.18 5.23 11.64
CA TYR A 40 4.09 4.25 11.61
C TYR A 40 4.23 3.25 10.45
N SER A 41 5.45 3.05 9.94
CA SER A 41 5.72 2.15 8.80
C SER A 41 5.19 0.73 9.01
N MET A 42 5.24 0.23 10.25
CA MET A 42 4.75 -1.10 10.61
C MET A 42 3.22 -1.22 10.47
N ILE A 43 2.46 -0.12 10.55
CA ILE A 43 1.00 -0.14 10.34
C ILE A 43 0.67 -0.62 8.92
N GLY A 44 1.45 -0.22 7.91
CA GLY A 44 1.26 -0.68 6.53
C GLY A 44 1.35 -2.20 6.38
N ILE A 45 2.35 -2.82 7.02
CA ILE A 45 2.52 -4.28 7.05
C ILE A 45 1.40 -4.94 7.86
N GLY A 46 1.08 -4.39 9.03
CA GLY A 46 0.01 -4.88 9.88
C GLY A 46 -1.34 -4.89 9.16
N LEU A 47 -1.69 -3.77 8.52
CA LEU A 47 -2.93 -3.65 7.76
C LEU A 47 -3.00 -4.58 6.54
N SER A 48 -1.88 -4.81 5.85
CA SER A 48 -1.87 -5.76 4.72
C SER A 48 -2.14 -7.19 5.19
N ASN A 49 -1.63 -7.61 6.35
CA ASN A 49 -1.91 -8.92 6.91
C ASN A 49 -3.33 -9.04 7.48
N VAL A 50 -3.86 -7.97 8.09
CA VAL A 50 -5.29 -7.90 8.49
C VAL A 50 -6.19 -7.97 7.25
N GLY A 51 -5.81 -7.27 6.19
CA GLY A 51 -6.51 -7.32 4.92
C GLY A 51 -6.54 -8.73 4.33
N PHE A 52 -5.44 -9.46 4.37
CA PHE A 52 -5.39 -10.85 3.95
C PHE A 52 -6.36 -11.71 4.77
N GLY A 53 -6.38 -11.57 6.09
CA GLY A 53 -7.34 -12.24 6.96
C GLY A 53 -8.80 -11.90 6.65
N ALA A 54 -9.09 -10.62 6.41
CA ALA A 54 -10.43 -10.14 6.07
C ALA A 54 -10.91 -10.64 4.70
N LEU A 55 -10.02 -10.64 3.68
CA LEU A 55 -10.32 -11.21 2.38
C LEU A 55 -10.62 -12.71 2.47
N SER A 56 -9.82 -13.44 3.21
CA SER A 56 -9.99 -14.88 3.42
C SER A 56 -11.31 -15.23 4.13
N LEU A 57 -11.65 -14.47 5.16
CA LEU A 57 -12.94 -14.60 5.85
C LEU A 57 -14.13 -14.29 4.96
N SER A 58 -14.01 -13.24 4.13
CA SER A 58 -15.06 -12.87 3.16
C SER A 58 -15.37 -14.02 2.20
N MET A 59 -14.32 -14.73 1.76
CA MET A 59 -14.46 -15.88 0.86
C MET A 59 -15.20 -17.04 1.51
N ILE A 60 -14.93 -17.32 2.80
CA ILE A 60 -15.64 -18.40 3.52
C ILE A 60 -17.10 -18.06 3.69
N LEU A 61 -17.39 -16.83 4.10
CA LEU A 61 -18.76 -16.38 4.36
C LEU A 61 -19.59 -16.18 3.09
N GLY A 62 -18.98 -16.28 1.90
CA GLY A 62 -19.68 -16.15 0.62
C GLY A 62 -20.10 -14.72 0.27
N PHE A 63 -19.59 -13.72 1.00
CA PHE A 63 -19.81 -12.31 0.68
C PHE A 63 -18.87 -11.84 -0.43
N SER A 64 -19.23 -10.75 -1.12
CA SER A 64 -18.30 -10.12 -2.05
C SER A 64 -17.05 -9.65 -1.30
N THR A 65 -15.91 -10.03 -1.81
CA THR A 65 -14.61 -9.93 -1.12
C THR A 65 -14.29 -8.49 -0.67
N LEU A 66 -14.64 -7.48 -1.46
CA LEU A 66 -14.39 -6.07 -1.13
C LEU A 66 -15.39 -5.51 -0.11
N GLN A 67 -16.66 -5.90 -0.18
CA GLN A 67 -17.70 -5.33 0.70
C GLN A 67 -17.46 -5.62 2.18
N LEU A 68 -16.95 -6.81 2.51
CA LEU A 68 -16.67 -7.18 3.88
C LEU A 68 -15.26 -6.76 4.32
N SER A 69 -14.27 -6.82 3.42
CA SER A 69 -12.88 -6.52 3.77
C SER A 69 -12.64 -5.04 4.04
N ILE A 70 -13.28 -4.14 3.29
CA ILE A 70 -13.12 -2.69 3.49
C ILE A 70 -13.47 -2.27 4.92
N PRO A 71 -14.68 -2.57 5.46
CA PRO A 71 -15.01 -2.15 6.82
C PRO A 71 -14.14 -2.83 7.89
N ILE A 72 -13.79 -4.10 7.72
CA ILE A 72 -12.92 -4.80 8.69
C ILE A 72 -11.56 -4.13 8.77
N VAL A 73 -10.92 -3.87 7.62
CA VAL A 73 -9.58 -3.26 7.60
C VAL A 73 -9.63 -1.79 8.01
N ALA A 74 -10.72 -1.06 7.71
CA ALA A 74 -10.92 0.30 8.20
C ALA A 74 -11.04 0.37 9.73
N ILE A 75 -11.80 -0.54 10.35
CA ILE A 75 -11.88 -0.64 11.81
C ILE A 75 -10.51 -1.02 12.38
N ALA A 76 -9.83 -2.00 11.81
CA ALA A 76 -8.50 -2.42 12.23
C ALA A 76 -7.48 -1.28 12.11
N SER A 77 -7.56 -0.43 11.09
CA SER A 77 -6.65 0.70 10.90
C SER A 77 -6.77 1.72 12.03
N ILE A 78 -8.00 2.04 12.45
CA ILE A 78 -8.27 2.93 13.58
C ILE A 78 -7.76 2.31 14.88
N LEU A 79 -7.99 1.01 15.06
CA LEU A 79 -7.57 0.29 16.25
C LEU A 79 -6.04 0.20 16.35
N LEU A 80 -5.35 -0.11 15.25
CA LEU A 80 -3.88 -0.13 15.19
C LEU A 80 -3.28 1.26 15.46
N LEU A 81 -3.89 2.32 14.92
CA LEU A 81 -3.46 3.69 15.17
C LEU A 81 -3.56 4.02 16.67
N ARG A 82 -4.72 3.78 17.29
CA ARG A 82 -4.93 4.03 18.73
C ARG A 82 -4.01 3.20 19.62
N LEU A 83 -3.77 1.93 19.26
CA LEU A 83 -2.84 1.08 19.99
C LEU A 83 -1.39 1.59 19.85
N SER A 84 -1.01 2.11 18.69
CA SER A 84 0.31 2.69 18.47
C SER A 84 0.53 3.98 19.26
N GLU A 85 -0.52 4.80 19.44
CA GLU A 85 -0.44 6.08 20.18
C GLU A 85 -0.51 5.93 21.70
N ASN A 86 -1.38 5.04 22.21
CA ASN A 86 -1.79 5.03 23.62
C ASN A 86 -1.38 3.78 24.41
N SER A 87 -0.73 2.78 23.83
CA SER A 87 -0.48 1.54 24.54
C SER A 87 0.79 1.57 25.39
N LYS A 88 0.71 0.97 26.60
CA LYS A 88 1.90 0.65 27.43
C LYS A 88 2.81 -0.38 26.75
N ILE A 89 2.29 -1.12 25.79
CA ILE A 89 3.04 -2.05 24.93
C ILE A 89 3.63 -1.19 23.80
N LYS A 90 4.91 -1.34 23.49
CA LYS A 90 5.53 -0.68 22.34
C LYS A 90 4.65 -0.92 21.11
N GLY A 91 4.22 0.14 20.44
CA GLY A 91 3.24 0.07 19.34
C GLY A 91 3.58 -0.98 18.28
N ASP A 92 4.87 -1.17 17.97
CA ASP A 92 5.34 -2.19 17.03
C ASP A 92 5.00 -3.63 17.47
N ALA A 93 5.07 -3.92 18.77
CA ALA A 93 4.74 -5.25 19.28
C ALA A 93 3.24 -5.55 19.16
N ALA A 94 2.37 -4.57 19.41
CA ALA A 94 0.93 -4.71 19.23
C ALA A 94 0.57 -4.93 17.76
N ILE A 95 1.20 -4.17 16.86
CA ILE A 95 1.01 -4.33 15.41
C ILE A 95 1.48 -5.72 14.95
N ALA A 96 2.65 -6.17 15.41
CA ALA A 96 3.18 -7.49 15.08
C ALA A 96 2.26 -8.62 15.54
N LEU A 97 1.67 -8.52 16.74
CA LEU A 97 0.77 -9.50 17.28
C LEU A 97 -0.53 -9.59 16.47
N ILE A 98 -1.19 -8.45 16.21
CA ILE A 98 -2.41 -8.39 15.41
C ILE A 98 -2.15 -8.89 13.97
N SER A 99 -1.02 -8.49 13.40
CA SER A 99 -0.56 -8.92 12.08
C SER A 99 -0.42 -10.44 11.98
N SER A 100 0.27 -11.06 12.94
CA SER A 100 0.52 -12.50 12.96
C SER A 100 -0.77 -13.30 13.16
N VAL A 101 -1.64 -12.85 14.08
CA VAL A 101 -2.95 -13.50 14.32
C VAL A 101 -3.83 -13.40 13.08
N SER A 102 -3.91 -12.22 12.46
CA SER A 102 -4.74 -12.04 11.26
C SER A 102 -4.24 -12.89 10.08
N LEU A 103 -2.93 -12.99 9.90
CA LEU A 103 -2.33 -13.84 8.89
C LEU A 103 -2.66 -15.32 9.14
N ALA A 104 -2.52 -15.79 10.40
CA ALA A 104 -2.82 -17.16 10.76
C ALA A 104 -4.31 -17.51 10.55
N VAL A 105 -5.21 -16.62 10.97
CA VAL A 105 -6.65 -16.77 10.71
C VAL A 105 -6.94 -16.84 9.22
N GLY A 106 -6.30 -15.97 8.43
CA GLY A 106 -6.47 -15.96 6.98
C GLY A 106 -6.02 -17.27 6.31
N ILE A 107 -4.86 -17.80 6.70
CA ILE A 107 -4.34 -19.07 6.18
C ILE A 107 -5.27 -20.23 6.56
N ILE A 108 -5.68 -20.32 7.81
CA ILE A 108 -6.63 -21.37 8.26
C ILE A 108 -7.94 -21.27 7.47
N ALA A 109 -8.44 -20.05 7.29
CA ALA A 109 -9.67 -19.79 6.58
C ALA A 109 -9.62 -20.30 5.13
N ILE A 110 -8.57 -19.98 4.39
CA ILE A 110 -8.39 -20.45 3.00
C ILE A 110 -8.25 -21.99 2.97
N THR A 111 -7.43 -22.55 3.86
CA THR A 111 -7.17 -24.00 3.91
C THR A 111 -8.45 -24.79 4.12
N VAL A 112 -9.36 -24.32 4.97
CA VAL A 112 -10.64 -24.98 5.23
C VAL A 112 -11.55 -25.01 3.99
N LYS A 113 -11.52 -23.96 3.16
CA LYS A 113 -12.41 -23.84 2.00
C LYS A 113 -11.86 -24.49 0.74
N THR A 114 -10.58 -24.35 0.45
CA THR A 114 -9.99 -24.72 -0.86
C THR A 114 -9.05 -25.92 -0.80
N GLY A 115 -8.74 -26.43 0.41
CA GLY A 115 -7.67 -27.41 0.57
C GLY A 115 -6.27 -26.74 0.48
N ILE A 116 -5.25 -27.53 0.88
CA ILE A 116 -3.87 -27.03 0.95
C ILE A 116 -3.36 -26.80 -0.47
N ASN A 117 -2.88 -25.65 -0.84
CA ASN A 117 -1.73 -25.36 -1.71
C ASN A 117 -1.80 -24.26 -2.78
N THR A 118 -2.92 -23.80 -3.31
CA THR A 118 -2.83 -22.94 -4.51
C THR A 118 -3.17 -21.48 -4.28
N ASP A 119 -4.12 -21.19 -3.40
CA ASP A 119 -4.70 -19.84 -3.34
C ASP A 119 -3.93 -18.89 -2.41
N VAL A 120 -3.26 -19.39 -1.38
CA VAL A 120 -2.50 -18.54 -0.42
C VAL A 120 -1.37 -17.78 -1.12
N CYS A 121 -0.61 -18.46 -1.98
CA CYS A 121 0.46 -17.83 -2.75
C CYS A 121 -0.07 -16.74 -3.68
N ASN A 122 -1.19 -17.00 -4.37
CA ASN A 122 -1.81 -16.03 -5.27
C ASN A 122 -2.27 -14.76 -4.52
N TYR A 123 -2.78 -14.89 -3.28
CA TYR A 123 -3.18 -13.73 -2.47
C TYR A 123 -1.98 -12.98 -1.86
N MET A 124 -0.91 -13.67 -1.51
CA MET A 124 0.29 -13.03 -0.97
C MET A 124 1.10 -12.30 -2.04
N PHE A 125 1.23 -12.89 -3.24
CA PHE A 125 2.00 -12.34 -4.34
C PHE A 125 1.16 -11.57 -5.35
N GLY A 126 -0.16 -11.68 -5.28
CA GLY A 126 -1.11 -11.04 -6.16
C GLY A 126 -1.25 -11.75 -7.51
N SER A 127 -2.39 -11.60 -8.12
CA SER A 127 -2.62 -11.99 -9.50
C SER A 127 -3.27 -10.81 -10.24
N ILE A 128 -2.45 -10.07 -10.94
CA ILE A 128 -2.90 -8.95 -11.79
C ILE A 128 -3.92 -9.42 -12.85
N LEU A 129 -3.86 -10.70 -13.19
CA LEU A 129 -4.72 -11.32 -14.20
C LEU A 129 -6.15 -11.63 -13.71
N ALA A 130 -6.36 -11.69 -12.39
CA ALA A 130 -7.63 -12.11 -11.79
C ALA A 130 -8.65 -10.96 -11.58
N MET A 131 -8.43 -9.78 -12.16
CA MET A 131 -9.28 -8.61 -11.95
C MET A 131 -10.59 -8.67 -12.74
N SER A 132 -11.72 -8.49 -12.05
CA SER A 132 -13.00 -8.24 -12.68
C SER A 132 -13.10 -6.79 -13.19
N LYS A 133 -13.94 -6.55 -14.20
CA LYS A 133 -14.20 -5.18 -14.68
C LYS A 133 -14.73 -4.26 -13.56
N SER A 134 -15.55 -4.79 -12.68
CA SER A 134 -16.11 -4.06 -11.54
C SER A 134 -15.00 -3.60 -10.57
N ASP A 135 -14.00 -4.46 -10.31
CA ASP A 135 -12.88 -4.13 -9.42
C ASP A 135 -12.04 -2.98 -9.97
N VAL A 136 -11.84 -2.93 -11.30
CA VAL A 136 -11.13 -1.85 -11.97
C VAL A 136 -11.81 -0.50 -11.72
N TYR A 137 -13.12 -0.43 -11.95
CA TYR A 137 -13.86 0.82 -11.75
C TYR A 137 -13.88 1.28 -10.30
N ILE A 138 -14.07 0.35 -9.36
CA ILE A 138 -14.03 0.65 -7.92
C ILE A 138 -12.63 1.17 -7.54
N SER A 139 -11.57 0.52 -8.00
CA SER A 139 -10.19 0.91 -7.69
C SER A 139 -9.84 2.29 -8.25
N ILE A 140 -10.25 2.59 -9.48
CA ILE A 140 -10.06 3.92 -10.08
C ILE A 140 -10.82 4.98 -9.29
N ALA A 141 -12.11 4.75 -8.99
CA ALA A 141 -12.93 5.70 -8.26
C ALA A 141 -12.35 5.99 -6.87
N VAL A 142 -11.98 4.95 -6.12
CA VAL A 142 -11.39 5.11 -4.78
C VAL A 142 -10.03 5.81 -4.86
N SER A 143 -9.17 5.44 -5.82
CA SER A 143 -7.87 6.10 -5.97
C SER A 143 -8.01 7.60 -6.27
N ILE A 144 -8.96 7.98 -7.13
CA ILE A 144 -9.24 9.39 -7.42
C ILE A 144 -9.72 10.12 -6.16
N VAL A 145 -10.62 9.51 -5.38
CA VAL A 145 -11.10 10.08 -4.11
C VAL A 145 -9.95 10.27 -3.12
N VAL A 146 -9.08 9.26 -2.99
CA VAL A 146 -7.92 9.33 -2.09
C VAL A 146 -6.96 10.46 -2.50
N ILE A 147 -6.64 10.57 -3.80
CA ILE A 147 -5.78 11.64 -4.31
C ILE A 147 -6.43 13.01 -4.09
N ALA A 148 -7.71 13.15 -4.39
CA ALA A 148 -8.45 14.40 -4.22
C ALA A 148 -8.46 14.85 -2.75
N LEU A 149 -8.78 13.95 -1.81
CA LEU A 149 -8.77 14.23 -0.38
C LEU A 149 -7.36 14.56 0.13
N TYR A 150 -6.35 13.84 -0.36
CA TYR A 150 -4.96 14.11 -0.01
C TYR A 150 -4.52 15.51 -0.44
N ILE A 151 -4.83 15.92 -1.68
CA ILE A 151 -4.50 17.24 -2.20
C ILE A 151 -5.29 18.33 -1.46
N LEU A 152 -6.58 18.12 -1.22
CA LEU A 152 -7.45 19.08 -0.52
C LEU A 152 -6.97 19.35 0.91
N PHE A 153 -6.53 18.32 1.61
CA PHE A 153 -6.08 18.43 3.00
C PHE A 153 -4.55 18.50 3.14
N TYR A 154 -3.81 18.66 2.04
CA TYR A 154 -2.35 18.64 2.01
C TYR A 154 -1.69 19.48 3.11
N ASN A 155 -2.09 20.76 3.26
CA ASN A 155 -1.49 21.66 4.23
C ASN A 155 -1.76 21.22 5.69
N LYS A 156 -2.94 20.68 5.95
CA LYS A 156 -3.32 20.20 7.29
C LYS A 156 -2.63 18.87 7.61
N ILE A 157 -2.55 17.98 6.64
CA ILE A 157 -1.80 16.72 6.74
C ILE A 157 -0.32 17.00 7.00
N PHE A 158 0.27 17.95 6.29
CA PHE A 158 1.65 18.38 6.51
C PHE A 158 1.87 18.82 7.96
N LEU A 159 1.07 19.75 8.48
CA LEU A 159 1.17 20.25 9.84
C LEU A 159 1.06 19.12 10.87
N VAL A 160 0.04 18.27 10.76
CA VAL A 160 -0.18 17.15 11.68
C VAL A 160 0.92 16.09 11.59
N THR A 161 1.59 15.96 10.43
CA THR A 161 2.67 14.99 10.26
C THR A 161 3.96 15.45 10.93
N PHE A 162 4.28 16.74 10.90
CA PHE A 162 5.52 17.28 11.45
C PHE A 162 5.43 17.68 12.91
N ASP A 163 4.35 18.38 13.30
CA ASP A 163 4.17 18.85 14.68
C ASP A 163 2.70 18.82 15.06
N GLU A 164 2.33 17.73 15.72
CA GLU A 164 0.95 17.51 16.17
C GLU A 164 0.55 18.48 17.29
N ASN A 165 1.50 18.87 18.15
CA ASN A 165 1.22 19.83 19.23
C ASN A 165 0.96 21.22 18.67
N TYR A 166 1.77 21.63 17.68
CA TYR A 166 1.56 22.89 16.99
C TYR A 166 0.23 22.91 16.21
N ALA A 167 -0.09 21.81 15.52
CA ALA A 167 -1.36 21.68 14.81
C ALA A 167 -2.56 21.85 15.75
N ARG A 168 -2.52 21.25 16.95
CA ARG A 168 -3.54 21.41 17.99
C ARG A 168 -3.60 22.85 18.50
N ALA A 169 -2.47 23.50 18.71
CA ALA A 169 -2.40 24.88 19.18
C ALA A 169 -3.03 25.88 18.19
N VAL A 170 -2.94 25.61 16.89
CA VAL A 170 -3.55 26.42 15.81
C VAL A 170 -5.02 26.04 15.57
N GLY A 171 -5.60 25.13 16.39
CA GLY A 171 -7.02 24.74 16.29
C GLY A 171 -7.31 23.65 15.27
N ILE A 172 -6.28 22.94 14.75
CA ILE A 172 -6.48 21.80 13.85
C ILE A 172 -6.67 20.54 14.69
N ASN A 173 -7.75 19.80 14.42
CA ASN A 173 -8.00 18.52 15.07
C ASN A 173 -7.05 17.44 14.51
N ALA A 174 -5.90 17.26 15.17
CA ALA A 174 -4.86 16.31 14.72
C ALA A 174 -5.36 14.87 14.70
N GLU A 175 -6.23 14.48 15.67
CA GLU A 175 -6.78 13.13 15.74
C GLU A 175 -7.65 12.81 14.51
N PHE A 176 -8.45 13.77 14.05
CA PHE A 176 -9.24 13.61 12.83
C PHE A 176 -8.38 13.35 11.59
N TYR A 177 -7.27 14.11 11.42
CA TYR A 177 -6.39 13.92 10.26
C TYR A 177 -5.57 12.64 10.35
N ASN A 178 -5.16 12.22 11.55
CA ASN A 178 -4.52 10.92 11.76
C ASN A 178 -5.48 9.77 11.38
N MET A 179 -6.73 9.84 11.83
CA MET A 179 -7.76 8.87 11.49
C MET A 179 -8.07 8.87 9.99
N LEU A 180 -8.13 10.05 9.37
CA LEU A 180 -8.34 10.18 7.92
C LEU A 180 -7.22 9.46 7.13
N ILE A 181 -5.94 9.74 7.45
CA ILE A 181 -4.79 9.08 6.81
C ILE A 181 -4.87 7.57 7.00
N SER A 182 -5.19 7.10 8.19
CA SER A 182 -5.31 5.68 8.51
C SER A 182 -6.40 5.00 7.68
N ILE A 183 -7.58 5.59 7.57
CA ILE A 183 -8.69 5.08 6.75
C ILE A 183 -8.32 5.10 5.26
N LEU A 184 -7.77 6.20 4.74
CA LEU A 184 -7.34 6.26 3.35
C LEU A 184 -6.28 5.20 3.03
N THR A 185 -5.34 4.98 3.95
CA THR A 185 -4.32 3.92 3.82
C THR A 185 -4.97 2.53 3.81
N SER A 186 -5.93 2.27 4.68
CA SER A 186 -6.63 0.99 4.73
C SER A 186 -7.38 0.68 3.43
N LEU A 187 -8.02 1.68 2.83
CA LEU A 187 -8.70 1.55 1.54
C LEU A 187 -7.72 1.17 0.43
N ILE A 188 -6.59 1.86 0.33
CA ILE A 188 -5.57 1.57 -0.69
C ILE A 188 -4.93 0.21 -0.45
N ILE A 189 -4.71 -0.20 0.80
CA ILE A 189 -4.17 -1.52 1.11
C ILE A 189 -5.13 -2.63 0.66
N VAL A 190 -6.44 -2.53 0.97
CA VAL A 190 -7.42 -3.56 0.58
C VAL A 190 -7.51 -3.69 -0.94
N LEU A 191 -7.57 -2.56 -1.65
CA LEU A 191 -7.62 -2.56 -3.12
C LEU A 191 -6.32 -3.09 -3.72
N GLY A 192 -5.19 -2.58 -3.27
CA GLY A 192 -3.88 -2.96 -3.78
C GLY A 192 -3.53 -4.41 -3.49
N MET A 193 -3.89 -4.91 -2.31
CA MET A 193 -3.61 -6.29 -1.94
C MET A 193 -4.37 -7.30 -2.81
N ARG A 194 -5.63 -7.03 -3.14
CA ARG A 194 -6.42 -7.91 -4.01
C ARG A 194 -5.81 -8.04 -5.40
N MET A 195 -5.18 -6.98 -5.88
CA MET A 195 -4.62 -6.90 -7.24
C MET A 195 -3.16 -7.30 -7.33
N MET A 196 -2.38 -6.83 -6.35
CA MET A 196 -0.92 -6.86 -6.38
C MET A 196 -0.32 -7.76 -5.30
N GLY A 197 -1.14 -8.22 -4.35
CA GLY A 197 -0.72 -9.00 -3.20
C GLY A 197 -0.29 -8.17 -1.99
N ALA A 198 -0.33 -8.80 -0.82
CA ALA A 198 0.00 -8.16 0.45
C ALA A 198 1.46 -7.69 0.53
N MET A 199 2.39 -8.46 -0.05
CA MET A 199 3.82 -8.14 -0.05
C MET A 199 4.13 -6.89 -0.87
N LEU A 200 3.52 -6.75 -2.05
CA LEU A 200 3.80 -5.63 -2.92
C LEU A 200 3.23 -4.33 -2.38
N ILE A 201 1.97 -4.33 -1.89
CA ILE A 201 1.35 -3.09 -1.42
C ILE A 201 2.07 -2.52 -0.19
N SER A 202 2.53 -3.36 0.74
CA SER A 202 3.31 -2.91 1.89
C SER A 202 4.65 -2.31 1.46
N SER A 203 5.31 -2.88 0.44
CA SER A 203 6.56 -2.33 -0.08
C SER A 203 6.35 -1.00 -0.82
N LEU A 204 5.29 -0.84 -1.61
CA LEU A 204 4.97 0.41 -2.31
C LEU A 204 4.67 1.57 -1.36
N ILE A 205 4.18 1.30 -0.15
CA ILE A 205 3.99 2.30 0.89
C ILE A 205 5.34 2.77 1.47
N ILE A 206 6.28 1.85 1.69
CA ILE A 206 7.48 2.12 2.46
C ILE A 206 8.68 2.54 1.58
N PHE A 207 8.99 1.77 0.53
CA PHE A 207 10.21 1.96 -0.26
C PHE A 207 10.30 3.32 -0.97
N PRO A 208 9.26 3.80 -1.70
CA PRO A 208 9.36 5.08 -2.40
C PRO A 208 9.57 6.25 -1.44
N ALA A 209 8.92 6.22 -0.26
CA ALA A 209 9.07 7.22 0.76
C ALA A 209 10.50 7.25 1.33
N LEU A 210 11.02 6.09 1.76
CA LEU A 210 12.39 5.96 2.28
C LEU A 210 13.44 6.36 1.23
N THR A 211 13.23 5.97 -0.02
CA THR A 211 14.14 6.29 -1.12
C THR A 211 14.21 7.80 -1.35
N SER A 212 13.06 8.46 -1.39
CA SER A 212 12.97 9.90 -1.60
C SER A 212 13.61 10.71 -0.49
N MET A 213 13.48 10.28 0.76
CA MET A 213 14.09 10.93 1.95
C MET A 213 15.62 10.85 1.96
N ARG A 214 16.26 10.02 1.12
CA ARG A 214 17.72 9.98 1.00
C ARG A 214 18.31 11.22 0.32
N ILE A 215 17.55 11.83 -0.58
CA ILE A 215 18.01 12.95 -1.41
C ILE A 215 17.27 14.24 -1.06
N PHE A 216 15.96 14.17 -0.84
CA PHE A 216 15.13 15.35 -0.64
C PHE A 216 14.90 15.63 0.86
N ASN A 217 15.11 16.89 1.26
CA ASN A 217 14.92 17.33 2.65
C ASN A 217 13.60 18.11 2.86
N THR A 218 12.88 18.43 1.78
CA THR A 218 11.61 19.17 1.85
C THR A 218 10.43 18.22 1.70
N PHE A 219 9.39 18.41 2.49
CA PHE A 219 8.18 17.56 2.43
C PHE A 219 7.60 17.46 1.03
N LYS A 220 7.49 18.61 0.34
CA LYS A 220 6.98 18.67 -1.03
C LYS A 220 7.87 17.90 -2.00
N GLY A 221 9.20 18.02 -1.85
CA GLY A 221 10.16 17.28 -2.66
C GLY A 221 10.08 15.77 -2.42
N VAL A 222 9.93 15.33 -1.17
CA VAL A 222 9.77 13.93 -0.81
C VAL A 222 8.49 13.34 -1.40
N ILE A 223 7.37 14.05 -1.32
CA ILE A 223 6.09 13.58 -1.88
C ILE A 223 6.14 13.44 -3.39
N ILE A 224 6.61 14.46 -4.11
CA ILE A 224 6.68 14.42 -5.57
C ILE A 224 7.64 13.33 -6.03
N SER A 225 8.84 13.26 -5.43
CA SER A 225 9.84 12.25 -5.76
C SER A 225 9.33 10.84 -5.44
N SER A 226 8.68 10.62 -4.29
CA SER A 226 8.08 9.35 -3.92
C SER A 226 7.01 8.90 -4.91
N ALA A 227 6.13 9.81 -5.33
CA ALA A 227 5.09 9.53 -6.32
C ALA A 227 5.69 9.13 -7.67
N VAL A 228 6.69 9.89 -8.17
CA VAL A 228 7.37 9.57 -9.44
C VAL A 228 8.11 8.24 -9.35
N LEU A 229 8.86 8.01 -8.26
CA LEU A 229 9.59 6.76 -8.06
C LEU A 229 8.67 5.54 -7.98
N SER A 230 7.54 5.66 -7.29
CA SER A 230 6.59 4.57 -7.16
C SER A 230 6.02 4.14 -8.51
N VAL A 231 5.59 5.11 -9.34
CA VAL A 231 5.09 4.84 -10.68
C VAL A 231 6.18 4.25 -11.59
N PHE A 232 7.39 4.80 -11.52
CA PHE A 232 8.53 4.34 -12.31
C PHE A 232 8.94 2.90 -11.94
N CYS A 233 9.10 2.61 -10.64
CA CYS A 233 9.44 1.26 -10.16
C CYS A 233 8.34 0.25 -10.49
N PHE A 234 7.07 0.66 -10.39
CA PHE A 234 5.94 -0.18 -10.76
C PHE A 234 5.99 -0.56 -12.24
N PHE A 235 6.19 0.43 -13.12
CA PHE A 235 6.25 0.20 -14.56
C PHE A 235 7.44 -0.71 -14.96
N ILE A 236 8.63 -0.42 -14.45
CA ILE A 236 9.82 -1.26 -14.72
C ILE A 236 9.63 -2.67 -14.18
N GLY A 237 9.04 -2.81 -12.98
CA GLY A 237 8.80 -4.12 -12.38
C GLY A 237 7.82 -4.98 -13.17
N ILE A 238 6.77 -4.39 -13.77
CA ILE A 238 5.87 -5.11 -14.68
C ILE A 238 6.60 -5.57 -15.93
N VAL A 239 7.38 -4.70 -16.57
CA VAL A 239 8.16 -5.05 -17.76
C VAL A 239 9.15 -6.18 -17.46
N ALA A 240 9.85 -6.09 -16.32
CA ALA A 240 10.78 -7.14 -15.89
C ALA A 240 10.08 -8.47 -15.60
N SER A 241 8.92 -8.43 -14.94
CA SER A 241 8.09 -9.61 -14.68
C SER A 241 7.65 -10.31 -15.97
N PHE A 242 7.24 -9.53 -16.95
CA PHE A 242 6.81 -10.07 -18.24
C PHE A 242 7.96 -10.73 -19.03
N GLN A 243 9.18 -10.17 -18.97
CA GLN A 243 10.35 -10.73 -19.65
C GLN A 243 10.91 -11.98 -18.96
N LEU A 244 10.90 -12.00 -17.62
CA LEU A 244 11.53 -13.05 -16.83
C LEU A 244 10.55 -14.15 -16.41
N GLU A 245 9.25 -13.98 -16.70
CA GLU A 245 8.17 -14.89 -16.28
C GLU A 245 8.12 -15.08 -14.74
N TYR A 246 8.56 -14.07 -13.99
CA TYR A 246 8.55 -14.08 -12.52
C TYR A 246 7.28 -13.42 -11.95
N PRO A 247 6.90 -13.73 -10.70
CA PRO A 247 5.76 -13.08 -10.03
C PRO A 247 5.92 -11.56 -10.03
N THR A 248 4.90 -10.84 -10.52
CA THR A 248 4.94 -9.39 -10.70
C THR A 248 5.21 -8.62 -9.41
N GLY A 249 4.61 -9.06 -8.29
CA GLY A 249 4.85 -8.44 -6.99
C GLY A 249 6.32 -8.49 -6.57
N ALA A 250 6.97 -9.64 -6.72
CA ALA A 250 8.37 -9.81 -6.36
C ALA A 250 9.30 -8.95 -7.23
N CYS A 251 9.06 -8.90 -8.55
CA CYS A 251 9.85 -8.06 -9.46
C CYS A 251 9.78 -6.58 -9.09
N ILE A 252 8.60 -6.06 -8.80
CA ILE A 252 8.42 -4.66 -8.42
C ILE A 252 9.14 -4.36 -7.09
N VAL A 253 9.08 -5.26 -6.11
CA VAL A 253 9.79 -5.11 -4.84
C VAL A 253 11.31 -5.06 -5.05
N MET A 254 11.85 -5.93 -5.91
CA MET A 254 13.28 -5.94 -6.24
C MET A 254 13.72 -4.66 -6.94
N VAL A 255 12.91 -4.12 -7.86
CA VAL A 255 13.18 -2.82 -8.50
C VAL A 255 13.16 -1.69 -7.47
N ASN A 256 12.20 -1.67 -6.55
CA ASN A 256 12.17 -0.69 -5.46
C ASN A 256 13.42 -0.78 -4.56
N LEU A 257 13.85 -1.99 -4.23
CA LEU A 257 15.08 -2.20 -3.46
C LEU A 257 16.32 -1.66 -4.22
N ALA A 258 16.44 -1.98 -5.51
CA ALA A 258 17.53 -1.48 -6.34
C ALA A 258 17.57 0.06 -6.37
N MET A 259 16.42 0.71 -6.53
CA MET A 259 16.30 2.17 -6.49
C MET A 259 16.67 2.74 -5.12
N LEU A 260 16.27 2.09 -4.02
CA LEU A 260 16.69 2.51 -2.68
C LEU A 260 18.21 2.47 -2.51
N LEU A 261 18.88 1.43 -3.01
CA LEU A 261 20.33 1.32 -2.95
C LEU A 261 21.02 2.40 -3.78
N ILE A 262 20.55 2.63 -5.02
CA ILE A 262 21.06 3.70 -5.90
C ILE A 262 20.93 5.06 -5.23
N PHE A 263 19.74 5.40 -4.72
CA PHE A 263 19.49 6.69 -4.06
C PHE A 263 20.26 6.84 -2.76
N THR A 264 20.53 5.75 -2.04
CA THR A 264 21.37 5.79 -0.83
C THR A 264 22.82 6.09 -1.18
N ILE A 265 23.35 5.53 -2.28
CA ILE A 265 24.69 5.82 -2.77
C ILE A 265 24.77 7.28 -3.23
N ILE A 266 23.85 7.72 -4.08
CA ILE A 266 23.79 9.10 -4.58
C ILE A 266 23.67 10.09 -3.43
N GLY A 267 22.79 9.83 -2.46
CA GLY A 267 22.60 10.69 -1.28
C GLY A 267 23.84 10.79 -0.38
N LYS A 268 24.71 9.77 -0.39
CA LYS A 268 25.99 9.81 0.32
C LYS A 268 27.04 10.70 -0.39
N PHE A 269 26.94 10.83 -1.72
CA PHE A 269 27.84 11.71 -2.48
C PHE A 269 27.37 13.17 -2.52
N LEU A 270 26.07 13.42 -2.28
CA LEU A 270 25.46 14.76 -2.30
C LEU A 270 25.49 15.46 -0.92
N ARG A 271 25.76 14.74 0.13
CA ARG A 271 25.97 15.26 1.51
C ARG A 271 27.45 15.33 1.83
#